data_66d2930b2a2837a54ee7ee6dbbb74221
#
_entry.id   66d2930b2a2837a54ee7ee6dbbb74221
#
_cell.length_a   1.000
_cell.length_b   1.000
_cell.length_c   1.000
_cell.angle_alpha   90.00
_cell.angle_beta   90.00
_cell.angle_gamma   90.00
#
_symmetry.space_group_name_H-M   'P 1'
#
loop_
_entity.id
_entity.type
_entity.pdbx_description
1 polymer ?
#
loop_
_entity_poly.entity_id
_entity_poly.type
_entity_poly.pdbx_seq_one_letter_code
_entity_poly.pdbx_strand_id
1 'polypeptide(L)'
;MRAVVFERYGRPAEVREVPDPVPSPGGVVVRVEATGLCRSDWHGWMGHDPDIVLPHVPGHELAGVVEAVGSSVVRWRAGDRVTVPFVCACGSCADCAAGDQQVCARQTQPGFTHWGSFARYVALEHADVNLVAVPEELSYATAAGLGCRFATAFRAVVARGRVAPGEWVAVHGCGGVGLSAVMVAVAAGARVVAVDTAPGALELAREFGAVHCVDARAGGTAGAVRELTGGGAHLSLDALGSPATAAASVAGLRRRGRHVQVGLLPAVAGETVLPMERVIGWELEVLGSHGMAAHAYPAMMELVRSGALRPDRLVTSTIALDAAPAALAAMGTAPGRGVTIILPGASAQV
;
A
#
# COMPACT_ATOMS: atom_id res chain seq x y z
N MET A 1 15.15 -22.12 -3.66
CA MET A 1 14.03 -21.42 -4.33
C MET A 1 14.51 -20.30 -5.23
N ARG A 2 13.76 -19.97 -6.27
CA ARG A 2 14.03 -18.79 -7.09
C ARG A 2 13.58 -17.52 -6.36
N ALA A 3 14.41 -16.47 -6.36
CA ALA A 3 14.12 -15.18 -5.77
C ALA A 3 14.81 -14.04 -6.55
N VAL A 4 14.21 -12.84 -6.53
CA VAL A 4 14.84 -11.61 -7.00
C VAL A 4 15.79 -11.10 -5.91
N VAL A 5 17.07 -11.03 -6.19
CA VAL A 5 18.09 -10.61 -5.21
C VAL A 5 18.82 -9.38 -5.71
N PHE A 6 19.04 -8.40 -4.83
CA PHE A 6 19.99 -7.30 -5.08
C PHE A 6 21.04 -7.23 -3.97
N GLU A 7 22.28 -6.96 -4.37
CA GLU A 7 23.45 -6.92 -3.46
C GLU A 7 23.97 -5.51 -3.20
N ARG A 8 23.48 -4.53 -3.96
CA ARG A 8 23.84 -3.12 -3.82
C ARG A 8 22.65 -2.25 -4.18
N TYR A 9 22.46 -1.19 -3.44
CA TYR A 9 21.40 -0.22 -3.70
C TYR A 9 21.54 0.42 -5.08
N GLY A 10 20.40 0.57 -5.78
CA GLY A 10 20.32 1.17 -7.11
C GLY A 10 21.04 0.39 -8.22
N ARG A 11 21.51 -0.83 -7.97
CA ARG A 11 22.12 -1.71 -8.98
C ARG A 11 21.15 -2.80 -9.42
N PRO A 12 21.30 -3.35 -10.63
CA PRO A 12 20.41 -4.38 -11.13
C PRO A 12 20.21 -5.52 -10.14
N ALA A 13 18.95 -5.86 -9.91
CA ALA A 13 18.56 -7.08 -9.21
C ALA A 13 18.55 -8.24 -10.21
N GLU A 14 18.72 -9.47 -9.74
CA GLU A 14 18.76 -10.67 -10.54
C GLU A 14 17.90 -11.78 -9.92
N VAL A 15 17.30 -12.61 -10.76
CA VAL A 15 16.64 -13.83 -10.29
C VAL A 15 17.70 -14.91 -10.07
N ARG A 16 17.77 -15.44 -8.84
CA ARG A 16 18.75 -16.46 -8.42
C ARG A 16 18.09 -17.60 -7.67
N GLU A 17 18.79 -18.74 -7.63
CA GLU A 17 18.49 -19.80 -6.67
C GLU A 17 19.10 -19.44 -5.31
N VAL A 18 18.25 -19.48 -4.27
CA VAL A 18 18.62 -19.27 -2.88
C VAL A 18 18.03 -20.37 -2.00
N PRO A 19 18.53 -20.59 -0.78
CA PRO A 19 17.94 -21.57 0.14
C PRO A 19 16.46 -21.31 0.40
N ASP A 20 15.69 -22.37 0.56
CA ASP A 20 14.28 -22.26 0.98
C ASP A 20 14.22 -21.78 2.43
N PRO A 21 13.28 -20.88 2.79
CA PRO A 21 13.10 -20.46 4.16
C PRO A 21 12.50 -21.58 5.02
N VAL A 22 12.79 -21.53 6.32
CA VAL A 22 12.24 -22.43 7.33
C VAL A 22 11.39 -21.62 8.30
N PRO A 23 10.21 -22.06 8.73
CA PRO A 23 9.39 -21.30 9.66
C PRO A 23 10.00 -21.30 11.07
N SER A 24 9.95 -20.16 11.75
CA SER A 24 10.19 -20.10 13.20
C SER A 24 9.06 -20.80 13.97
N PRO A 25 9.20 -21.06 15.27
CA PRO A 25 8.13 -21.71 16.04
C PRO A 25 6.77 -21.03 15.93
N GLY A 26 6.69 -19.70 15.92
CA GLY A 26 5.45 -18.93 15.78
C GLY A 26 5.17 -18.42 14.36
N GLY A 27 6.00 -18.81 13.42
CA GLY A 27 5.93 -18.34 12.03
C GLY A 27 5.39 -19.39 11.06
N VAL A 28 5.28 -18.98 9.82
CA VAL A 28 4.92 -19.84 8.68
C VAL A 28 5.86 -19.60 7.51
N VAL A 29 5.92 -20.55 6.59
CA VAL A 29 6.39 -20.32 5.21
C VAL A 29 5.17 -20.27 4.30
N VAL A 30 5.06 -19.24 3.51
CA VAL A 30 4.01 -19.09 2.50
C VAL A 30 4.63 -19.32 1.13
N ARG A 31 4.03 -20.21 0.35
CA ARG A 31 4.27 -20.31 -1.09
C ARG A 31 3.54 -19.19 -1.77
N VAL A 32 4.31 -18.28 -2.37
CA VAL A 32 3.78 -17.05 -2.96
C VAL A 32 3.16 -17.36 -4.32
N GLU A 33 1.85 -17.15 -4.43
CA GLU A 33 1.12 -17.29 -5.70
C GLU A 33 1.08 -15.95 -6.45
N ALA A 34 1.03 -14.83 -5.73
CA ALA A 34 1.06 -13.49 -6.30
C ALA A 34 1.71 -12.51 -5.34
N THR A 35 2.44 -11.53 -5.88
CA THR A 35 3.01 -10.42 -5.11
C THR A 35 2.93 -9.12 -5.90
N GLY A 36 2.60 -8.03 -5.23
CA GLY A 36 2.47 -6.72 -5.84
C GLY A 36 3.83 -6.01 -5.99
N LEU A 37 4.04 -5.36 -7.12
CA LEU A 37 5.17 -4.46 -7.33
C LEU A 37 4.77 -3.06 -6.84
N CYS A 38 5.38 -2.57 -5.76
CA CYS A 38 5.04 -1.33 -5.09
C CYS A 38 6.18 -0.30 -5.18
N ARG A 39 5.83 0.99 -5.10
CA ARG A 39 6.82 2.08 -5.06
C ARG A 39 7.74 1.97 -3.84
N SER A 40 7.26 1.39 -2.75
CA SER A 40 8.08 1.15 -1.56
C SER A 40 9.20 0.14 -1.81
N ASP A 41 8.99 -0.88 -2.65
CA ASP A 41 10.05 -1.80 -3.06
C ASP A 41 11.16 -1.06 -3.82
N TRP A 42 10.78 -0.10 -4.68
CA TRP A 42 11.74 0.75 -5.37
C TRP A 42 12.52 1.65 -4.40
N HIS A 43 11.85 2.24 -3.40
CA HIS A 43 12.54 3.02 -2.36
C HIS A 43 13.53 2.16 -1.57
N GLY A 44 13.15 0.95 -1.21
CA GLY A 44 14.04 -0.01 -0.56
C GLY A 44 15.25 -0.36 -1.42
N TRP A 45 15.01 -0.68 -2.71
CA TRP A 45 16.08 -0.97 -3.67
C TRP A 45 17.03 0.22 -3.87
N MET A 46 16.54 1.46 -3.79
CA MET A 46 17.35 2.68 -3.88
C MET A 46 18.12 3.02 -2.60
N GLY A 47 17.90 2.27 -1.49
CA GLY A 47 18.57 2.51 -0.21
C GLY A 47 17.95 3.64 0.61
N HIS A 48 16.67 3.95 0.38
CA HIS A 48 15.97 4.98 1.15
C HIS A 48 15.37 4.42 2.46
N ASP A 49 15.47 3.12 2.68
CA ASP A 49 15.00 2.45 3.89
C ASP A 49 16.19 1.89 4.68
N PRO A 50 16.40 2.33 5.93
CA PRO A 50 17.55 1.92 6.74
C PRO A 50 17.48 0.50 7.30
N ASP A 51 16.28 -0.13 7.28
CA ASP A 51 16.09 -1.46 7.86
C ASP A 51 16.53 -2.59 6.90
N ILE A 52 16.81 -2.26 5.64
CA ILE A 52 17.23 -3.23 4.64
C ILE A 52 18.69 -3.63 4.84
N VAL A 53 18.93 -4.93 4.97
CA VAL A 53 20.26 -5.55 5.05
C VAL A 53 20.54 -6.32 3.76
N LEU A 54 21.68 -6.03 3.13
CA LEU A 54 22.10 -6.67 1.88
C LEU A 54 22.89 -7.97 2.12
N PRO A 55 22.78 -9.02 1.26
CA PRO A 55 21.91 -9.10 0.08
C PRO A 55 20.43 -9.21 0.46
N HIS A 56 19.53 -8.67 -0.40
CA HIS A 56 18.13 -8.56 -0.06
C HIS A 56 17.18 -9.06 -1.15
N VAL A 57 16.00 -9.52 -0.72
CA VAL A 57 14.85 -9.92 -1.57
C VAL A 57 13.69 -8.97 -1.28
N PRO A 58 13.24 -8.15 -2.22
CA PRO A 58 12.11 -7.23 -2.02
C PRO A 58 10.76 -7.95 -2.03
N GLY A 59 9.67 -7.19 -1.85
CA GLY A 59 8.30 -7.68 -1.95
C GLY A 59 7.61 -7.78 -0.60
N HIS A 60 6.52 -7.02 -0.43
CA HIS A 60 5.77 -6.90 0.83
C HIS A 60 4.24 -6.98 0.64
N GLU A 61 3.77 -7.13 -0.58
CA GLU A 61 2.36 -7.31 -0.91
C GLU A 61 2.16 -8.70 -1.47
N LEU A 62 1.68 -9.65 -0.66
CA LEU A 62 1.64 -11.04 -1.09
C LEU A 62 0.31 -11.71 -0.78
N ALA A 63 0.00 -12.71 -1.58
CA ALA A 63 -1.00 -13.72 -1.28
C ALA A 63 -0.49 -15.09 -1.76
N GLY A 64 -0.85 -16.13 -1.04
CA GLY A 64 -0.39 -17.46 -1.36
C GLY A 64 -1.02 -18.53 -0.49
N VAL A 65 -0.31 -19.65 -0.40
CA VAL A 65 -0.74 -20.83 0.36
C VAL A 65 0.30 -21.11 1.44
N VAL A 66 -0.16 -21.37 2.65
CA VAL A 66 0.71 -21.82 3.73
C VAL A 66 1.35 -23.15 3.34
N GLU A 67 2.66 -23.16 3.23
CA GLU A 67 3.44 -24.34 2.83
C GLU A 67 3.92 -25.13 4.04
N ALA A 68 4.40 -24.42 5.08
CA ALA A 68 4.87 -24.99 6.32
C ALA A 68 4.51 -24.11 7.50
N VAL A 69 4.29 -24.72 8.65
CA VAL A 69 3.93 -24.04 9.90
C VAL A 69 4.93 -24.35 11.01
N GLY A 70 5.22 -23.37 11.86
CA GLY A 70 6.03 -23.53 13.04
C GLY A 70 5.26 -24.27 14.15
N SER A 71 6.01 -24.84 15.08
CA SER A 71 5.48 -25.73 16.13
C SER A 71 4.50 -25.07 17.12
N SER A 72 4.49 -23.75 17.20
CA SER A 72 3.62 -22.96 18.10
C SER A 72 2.46 -22.29 17.38
N VAL A 73 2.31 -22.45 16.07
CA VAL A 73 1.19 -21.91 15.30
C VAL A 73 -0.05 -22.78 15.55
N VAL A 74 -1.16 -22.16 15.92
CA VAL A 74 -2.41 -22.87 16.30
C VAL A 74 -3.60 -22.58 15.39
N ARG A 75 -3.58 -21.45 14.67
CA ARG A 75 -4.72 -21.01 13.83
C ARG A 75 -4.60 -21.42 12.36
N TRP A 76 -3.40 -21.78 11.91
CA TRP A 76 -3.10 -22.01 10.51
C TRP A 76 -2.51 -23.40 10.27
N ARG A 77 -2.72 -23.91 9.06
CA ARG A 77 -2.18 -25.20 8.60
C ARG A 77 -1.73 -25.11 7.14
N ALA A 78 -0.89 -26.04 6.73
CA ALA A 78 -0.52 -26.18 5.34
C ALA A 78 -1.76 -26.33 4.44
N GLY A 79 -1.77 -25.62 3.34
CA GLY A 79 -2.89 -25.55 2.39
C GLY A 79 -3.81 -24.35 2.57
N ASP A 80 -3.76 -23.62 3.69
CA ASP A 80 -4.59 -22.44 3.92
C ASP A 80 -4.19 -21.30 2.96
N ARG A 81 -5.20 -20.65 2.38
CA ARG A 81 -5.03 -19.49 1.50
C ARG A 81 -4.94 -18.22 2.36
N VAL A 82 -3.85 -17.47 2.18
CA VAL A 82 -3.56 -16.32 3.04
C VAL A 82 -3.05 -15.11 2.29
N THR A 83 -3.28 -13.93 2.88
CA THR A 83 -2.55 -12.69 2.66
C THR A 83 -2.07 -12.16 4.00
N VAL A 84 -1.32 -11.08 3.99
CA VAL A 84 -0.74 -10.49 5.20
C VAL A 84 -0.65 -8.96 5.04
N PRO A 85 -0.89 -8.15 6.10
CA PRO A 85 -0.48 -6.75 6.08
C PRO A 85 1.04 -6.65 5.97
N PHE A 86 1.53 -5.61 5.30
CA PHE A 86 2.99 -5.40 5.19
C PHE A 86 3.65 -5.16 6.56
N VAL A 87 2.91 -4.61 7.54
CA VAL A 87 3.34 -4.52 8.93
C VAL A 87 2.92 -5.79 9.66
N CYS A 88 3.88 -6.67 9.93
CA CYS A 88 3.68 -7.86 10.75
C CYS A 88 3.97 -7.53 12.22
N ALA A 89 2.93 -7.49 13.04
CA ALA A 89 3.00 -7.11 14.44
C ALA A 89 3.47 -8.26 15.33
N CYS A 90 4.09 -7.96 16.49
CA CYS A 90 4.53 -8.96 17.45
C CYS A 90 3.38 -9.53 18.30
N GLY A 91 2.20 -8.90 18.33
CA GLY A 91 1.04 -9.34 19.09
C GLY A 91 1.10 -9.16 20.61
N SER A 92 2.21 -8.66 21.18
CA SER A 92 2.44 -8.68 22.64
C SER A 92 3.00 -7.38 23.22
N CYS A 93 3.26 -6.33 22.44
CA CYS A 93 3.64 -5.01 22.97
C CYS A 93 2.41 -4.17 23.34
N ALA A 94 2.63 -3.02 23.97
CA ALA A 94 1.56 -2.12 24.40
C ALA A 94 0.67 -1.67 23.23
N ASP A 95 1.27 -1.31 22.08
CA ASP A 95 0.53 -0.91 20.89
C ASP A 95 -0.35 -2.04 20.37
N CYS A 96 0.17 -3.29 20.37
CA CYS A 96 -0.62 -4.45 19.96
C CYS A 96 -1.78 -4.72 20.92
N ALA A 97 -1.56 -4.56 22.24
CA ALA A 97 -2.60 -4.74 23.25
C ALA A 97 -3.69 -3.65 23.14
N ALA A 98 -3.32 -2.44 22.69
CA ALA A 98 -4.27 -1.35 22.40
C ALA A 98 -5.03 -1.52 21.08
N GLY A 99 -4.71 -2.54 20.26
CA GLY A 99 -5.30 -2.75 18.93
C GLY A 99 -4.58 -1.99 17.79
N ASP A 100 -3.50 -1.29 18.09
CA ASP A 100 -2.75 -0.47 17.12
C ASP A 100 -1.55 -1.24 16.52
N GLN A 101 -1.79 -2.46 16.10
CA GLN A 101 -0.79 -3.39 15.57
C GLN A 101 0.00 -2.81 14.37
N GLN A 102 -0.61 -1.92 13.58
CA GLN A 102 0.01 -1.26 12.42
C GLN A 102 1.14 -0.27 12.79
N VAL A 103 1.30 0.04 14.08
CA VAL A 103 2.40 0.84 14.63
C VAL A 103 3.16 0.08 15.72
N CYS A 104 3.15 -1.24 15.66
CA CYS A 104 3.85 -2.09 16.61
C CYS A 104 5.33 -1.72 16.70
N ALA A 105 5.83 -1.45 17.92
CA ALA A 105 7.22 -1.10 18.17
C ALA A 105 8.23 -2.23 17.83
N ARG A 106 7.75 -3.48 17.71
CA ARG A 106 8.54 -4.67 17.37
C ARG A 106 8.04 -5.33 16.08
N GLN A 107 7.57 -4.52 15.14
CA GLN A 107 7.09 -5.02 13.85
C GLN A 107 8.20 -5.65 13.01
N THR A 108 7.83 -6.58 12.16
CA THR A 108 8.63 -7.01 11.03
C THR A 108 7.89 -6.68 9.74
N GLN A 109 8.63 -6.51 8.64
CA GLN A 109 8.07 -6.21 7.34
C GLN A 109 8.77 -7.08 6.28
N PRO A 110 8.07 -8.03 5.61
CA PRO A 110 8.66 -8.78 4.51
C PRO A 110 9.13 -7.82 3.41
N GLY A 111 10.30 -8.05 2.85
CA GLY A 111 10.88 -7.17 1.83
C GLY A 111 11.54 -5.89 2.35
N PHE A 112 11.64 -5.72 3.69
CA PHE A 112 12.34 -4.64 4.37
C PHE A 112 13.20 -5.18 5.52
N THR A 113 12.61 -5.59 6.64
CA THR A 113 13.35 -6.10 7.80
C THR A 113 13.89 -7.51 7.60
N HIS A 114 13.34 -8.24 6.66
CA HIS A 114 13.75 -9.57 6.23
C HIS A 114 13.35 -9.80 4.76
N TRP A 115 13.83 -10.89 4.16
CA TRP A 115 13.56 -11.23 2.76
C TRP A 115 12.07 -11.31 2.48
N GLY A 116 11.67 -10.72 1.35
CA GLY A 116 10.29 -10.54 0.94
C GLY A 116 9.78 -11.58 -0.06
N SER A 117 8.71 -11.20 -0.71
CA SER A 117 7.86 -12.06 -1.54
C SER A 117 8.17 -12.04 -3.04
N PHE A 118 9.21 -11.30 -3.51
CA PHE A 118 9.69 -11.48 -4.88
C PHE A 118 10.48 -12.79 -4.99
N ALA A 119 9.87 -13.84 -4.50
CA ALA A 119 10.40 -15.17 -4.37
C ALA A 119 9.29 -16.23 -4.43
N ARG A 120 9.67 -17.50 -4.62
CA ARG A 120 8.72 -18.61 -4.57
C ARG A 120 8.12 -18.79 -3.16
N TYR A 121 8.92 -18.58 -2.11
CA TYR A 121 8.52 -18.73 -0.72
C TYR A 121 8.95 -17.51 0.09
N VAL A 122 8.18 -17.20 1.14
CA VAL A 122 8.51 -16.19 2.13
C VAL A 122 8.22 -16.70 3.53
N ALA A 123 9.13 -16.46 4.50
CA ALA A 123 8.87 -16.72 5.91
C ALA A 123 8.22 -15.50 6.55
N LEU A 124 7.22 -15.74 7.37
CA LEU A 124 6.48 -14.70 8.11
C LEU A 124 6.43 -15.07 9.59
N GLU A 125 6.68 -14.08 10.44
CA GLU A 125 6.64 -14.25 11.90
C GLU A 125 5.25 -13.98 12.46
N HIS A 126 4.99 -14.53 13.68
CA HIS A 126 3.75 -14.29 14.41
C HIS A 126 2.49 -14.56 13.57
N ALA A 127 2.44 -15.72 12.92
CA ALA A 127 1.40 -16.08 11.96
C ALA A 127 -0.03 -15.91 12.49
N ASP A 128 -0.29 -16.33 13.71
CA ASP A 128 -1.62 -16.27 14.34
C ASP A 128 -2.11 -14.81 14.57
N VAL A 129 -1.19 -13.84 14.54
CA VAL A 129 -1.49 -12.42 14.70
C VAL A 129 -1.70 -11.75 13.34
N ASN A 130 -0.91 -12.15 12.32
CA ASN A 130 -0.73 -11.37 11.11
C ASN A 130 -1.41 -11.94 9.87
N LEU A 131 -1.60 -13.25 9.79
CA LEU A 131 -2.21 -13.82 8.59
C LEU A 131 -3.71 -13.54 8.52
N VAL A 132 -4.18 -13.31 7.30
CA VAL A 132 -5.59 -13.08 6.95
C VAL A 132 -6.01 -14.13 5.93
N ALA A 133 -7.11 -14.83 6.21
CA ALA A 133 -7.66 -15.81 5.28
C ALA A 133 -8.11 -15.14 3.96
N VAL A 134 -7.78 -15.77 2.85
CA VAL A 134 -8.23 -15.35 1.51
C VAL A 134 -9.37 -16.27 1.07
N PRO A 135 -10.59 -15.74 0.85
CA PRO A 135 -11.72 -16.51 0.35
C PRO A 135 -11.41 -17.21 -1.00
N GLU A 136 -12.06 -18.33 -1.26
CA GLU A 136 -11.84 -19.12 -2.49
C GLU A 136 -12.18 -18.34 -3.76
N GLU A 137 -13.21 -17.50 -3.70
CA GLU A 137 -13.66 -16.65 -4.80
C GLU A 137 -12.72 -15.50 -5.13
N LEU A 138 -11.79 -15.13 -4.23
CA LEU A 138 -10.85 -14.06 -4.46
C LEU A 138 -9.55 -14.59 -5.08
N SER A 139 -9.15 -14.04 -6.21
CA SER A 139 -7.88 -14.42 -6.85
C SER A 139 -6.68 -14.01 -6.01
N TYR A 140 -5.57 -14.75 -6.07
CA TYR A 140 -4.33 -14.36 -5.39
C TYR A 140 -3.80 -13.02 -5.89
N ALA A 141 -3.95 -12.70 -7.18
CA ALA A 141 -3.54 -11.42 -7.74
C ALA A 141 -4.27 -10.24 -7.08
N THR A 142 -5.58 -10.37 -6.88
CA THR A 142 -6.37 -9.36 -6.16
C THR A 142 -5.99 -9.32 -4.67
N ALA A 143 -5.87 -10.48 -4.03
CA ALA A 143 -5.55 -10.58 -2.60
C ALA A 143 -4.15 -10.02 -2.27
N ALA A 144 -3.15 -10.22 -3.13
CA ALA A 144 -1.82 -9.62 -2.97
C ALA A 144 -1.89 -8.09 -2.88
N GLY A 145 -2.69 -7.44 -3.74
CA GLY A 145 -2.88 -5.98 -3.73
C GLY A 145 -3.51 -5.43 -2.44
N LEU A 146 -4.11 -6.28 -1.60
CA LEU A 146 -4.70 -5.87 -0.32
C LEU A 146 -3.67 -5.64 0.78
N GLY A 147 -2.48 -6.25 0.69
CA GLY A 147 -1.50 -6.30 1.80
C GLY A 147 -0.91 -4.95 2.21
N CYS A 148 -0.75 -4.03 1.27
CA CYS A 148 -0.19 -2.69 1.54
C CYS A 148 -1.12 -1.59 1.02
N ARG A 149 -1.14 -1.35 -0.29
CA ARG A 149 -1.77 -0.18 -0.91
C ARG A 149 -3.25 -0.05 -0.58
N PHE A 150 -4.01 -1.13 -0.75
CA PHE A 150 -5.45 -1.09 -0.56
C PHE A 150 -5.86 -0.96 0.91
N ALA A 151 -5.26 -1.79 1.79
CA ALA A 151 -5.51 -1.74 3.23
C ALA A 151 -5.10 -0.39 3.85
N THR A 152 -3.95 0.16 3.43
CA THR A 152 -3.48 1.48 3.86
C THR A 152 -4.48 2.57 3.45
N ALA A 153 -4.94 2.56 2.20
CA ALA A 153 -5.93 3.50 1.70
C ALA A 153 -7.28 3.35 2.42
N PHE A 154 -7.72 2.11 2.64
CA PHE A 154 -8.96 1.83 3.37
C PHE A 154 -8.91 2.42 4.78
N ARG A 155 -7.85 2.13 5.54
CA ARG A 155 -7.68 2.70 6.88
C ARG A 155 -7.57 4.22 6.85
N ALA A 156 -6.80 4.78 5.91
CA ALA A 156 -6.61 6.22 5.78
C ALA A 156 -7.93 6.97 5.52
N VAL A 157 -8.79 6.42 4.67
CA VAL A 157 -10.09 7.05 4.32
C VAL A 157 -11.13 6.82 5.40
N VAL A 158 -11.28 5.57 5.87
CA VAL A 158 -12.37 5.18 6.76
C VAL A 158 -12.05 5.49 8.23
N ALA A 159 -10.95 4.95 8.75
CA ALA A 159 -10.64 5.04 10.16
C ALA A 159 -9.97 6.37 10.54
N ARG A 160 -8.95 6.79 9.78
CA ARG A 160 -8.22 8.03 10.08
C ARG A 160 -8.93 9.25 9.54
N GLY A 161 -9.35 9.19 8.28
CA GLY A 161 -10.07 10.26 7.59
C GLY A 161 -11.52 10.42 8.04
N ARG A 162 -12.13 9.37 8.58
CA ARG A 162 -13.53 9.37 9.03
C ARG A 162 -14.47 9.95 7.97
N VAL A 163 -14.28 9.50 6.72
CA VAL A 163 -15.07 9.97 5.58
C VAL A 163 -16.57 9.75 5.83
N ALA A 164 -17.38 10.72 5.46
CA ALA A 164 -18.84 10.60 5.52
C ALA A 164 -19.49 10.80 4.14
N PRO A 165 -20.67 10.22 3.89
CA PRO A 165 -21.40 10.40 2.65
C PRO A 165 -21.64 11.88 2.32
N GLY A 166 -21.46 12.26 1.04
CA GLY A 166 -21.61 13.63 0.56
C GLY A 166 -20.40 14.55 0.78
N GLU A 167 -19.39 14.15 1.59
CA GLU A 167 -18.18 14.93 1.78
C GLU A 167 -17.35 15.01 0.48
N TRP A 168 -16.63 16.11 0.30
CA TRP A 168 -15.58 16.22 -0.71
C TRP A 168 -14.27 15.65 -0.18
N VAL A 169 -13.68 14.73 -0.95
CA VAL A 169 -12.38 14.12 -0.67
C VAL A 169 -11.41 14.49 -1.80
N ALA A 170 -10.29 15.12 -1.46
CA ALA A 170 -9.20 15.38 -2.40
C ALA A 170 -8.11 14.32 -2.23
N VAL A 171 -7.73 13.64 -3.32
CA VAL A 171 -6.68 12.62 -3.33
C VAL A 171 -5.52 13.11 -4.19
N HIS A 172 -4.38 13.39 -3.56
CA HIS A 172 -3.15 13.83 -4.22
C HIS A 172 -2.23 12.63 -4.48
N GLY A 173 -1.96 12.37 -5.77
CA GLY A 173 -1.28 11.17 -6.25
C GLY A 173 -2.27 10.03 -6.51
N CYS A 174 -2.41 9.63 -7.78
CA CYS A 174 -3.30 8.58 -8.25
C CYS A 174 -2.53 7.31 -8.65
N GLY A 175 -1.51 6.95 -7.85
CA GLY A 175 -0.87 5.64 -7.88
C GLY A 175 -1.73 4.58 -7.18
N GLY A 176 -1.14 3.43 -6.85
CA GLY A 176 -1.88 2.33 -6.23
C GLY A 176 -2.63 2.70 -4.95
N VAL A 177 -2.00 3.47 -4.05
CA VAL A 177 -2.66 3.96 -2.81
C VAL A 177 -3.76 4.97 -3.13
N GLY A 178 -3.47 5.96 -3.99
CA GLY A 178 -4.44 7.00 -4.30
C GLY A 178 -5.67 6.48 -5.06
N LEU A 179 -5.49 5.61 -6.05
CA LEU A 179 -6.60 4.95 -6.75
C LEU A 179 -7.45 4.09 -5.81
N SER A 180 -6.80 3.40 -4.86
CA SER A 180 -7.52 2.68 -3.79
C SER A 180 -8.32 3.64 -2.92
N ALA A 181 -7.74 4.79 -2.54
CA ALA A 181 -8.43 5.81 -1.75
C ALA A 181 -9.63 6.42 -2.51
N VAL A 182 -9.50 6.66 -3.83
CA VAL A 182 -10.61 7.08 -4.69
C VAL A 182 -11.75 6.05 -4.62
N MET A 183 -11.44 4.78 -4.85
CA MET A 183 -12.42 3.68 -4.82
C MET A 183 -13.12 3.60 -3.46
N VAL A 184 -12.37 3.63 -2.37
CA VAL A 184 -12.92 3.53 -1.00
C VAL A 184 -13.79 4.76 -0.67
N ALA A 185 -13.34 5.98 -1.00
CA ALA A 185 -14.10 7.19 -0.75
C ALA A 185 -15.42 7.23 -1.55
N VAL A 186 -15.40 6.81 -2.80
CA VAL A 186 -16.60 6.69 -3.65
C VAL A 186 -17.57 5.65 -3.07
N ALA A 187 -17.08 4.49 -2.67
CA ALA A 187 -17.89 3.45 -2.03
C ALA A 187 -18.50 3.91 -0.70
N ALA A 188 -17.83 4.81 0.02
CA ALA A 188 -18.36 5.46 1.23
C ALA A 188 -19.36 6.59 0.94
N GLY A 189 -19.72 6.83 -0.32
CA GLY A 189 -20.68 7.88 -0.73
C GLY A 189 -20.09 9.29 -0.78
N ALA A 190 -18.76 9.44 -0.76
CA ALA A 190 -18.10 10.73 -0.89
C ALA A 190 -17.94 11.15 -2.37
N ARG A 191 -17.73 12.45 -2.60
CA ARG A 191 -17.40 13.05 -3.90
C ARG A 191 -15.90 13.25 -3.97
N VAL A 192 -15.26 12.76 -5.03
CA VAL A 192 -13.79 12.75 -5.09
C VAL A 192 -13.25 13.73 -6.12
N VAL A 193 -12.24 14.51 -5.74
CA VAL A 193 -11.32 15.25 -6.62
C VAL A 193 -9.98 14.51 -6.63
N ALA A 194 -9.62 13.95 -7.77
CA ALA A 194 -8.34 13.28 -7.97
C ALA A 194 -7.30 14.25 -8.55
N VAL A 195 -6.10 14.23 -8.02
CA VAL A 195 -5.00 15.13 -8.40
C VAL A 195 -3.77 14.32 -8.76
N ASP A 196 -3.27 14.45 -9.99
CA ASP A 196 -2.04 13.77 -10.45
C ASP A 196 -1.40 14.55 -11.61
N THR A 197 -0.19 14.19 -11.98
CA THR A 197 0.51 14.71 -13.17
C THR A 197 0.36 13.78 -14.37
N ALA A 198 0.02 12.52 -14.17
CA ALA A 198 -0.07 11.48 -15.20
C ALA A 198 -1.50 11.40 -15.76
N PRO A 199 -1.75 11.70 -17.07
CA PRO A 199 -3.09 11.62 -17.65
C PRO A 199 -3.76 10.25 -17.49
N GLY A 200 -3.00 9.15 -17.69
CA GLY A 200 -3.54 7.80 -17.53
C GLY A 200 -3.95 7.45 -16.09
N ALA A 201 -3.31 8.04 -15.07
CA ALA A 201 -3.72 7.88 -13.69
C ALA A 201 -5.02 8.64 -13.40
N LEU A 202 -5.19 9.84 -13.98
CA LEU A 202 -6.43 10.61 -13.88
C LEU A 202 -7.60 9.95 -14.63
N GLU A 203 -7.33 9.26 -15.75
CA GLU A 203 -8.34 8.45 -16.45
C GLU A 203 -8.85 7.31 -15.56
N LEU A 204 -7.96 6.53 -14.94
CA LEU A 204 -8.34 5.49 -13.99
C LEU A 204 -9.10 6.06 -12.79
N ALA A 205 -8.71 7.20 -12.28
CA ALA A 205 -9.43 7.85 -11.18
C ALA A 205 -10.88 8.18 -11.57
N ARG A 206 -11.11 8.65 -12.81
CA ARG A 206 -12.49 8.85 -13.34
C ARG A 206 -13.25 7.55 -13.46
N GLU A 207 -12.61 6.50 -14.00
CA GLU A 207 -13.21 5.16 -14.10
C GLU A 207 -13.61 4.60 -12.73
N PHE A 208 -12.91 4.99 -11.66
CA PHE A 208 -13.20 4.60 -10.28
C PHE A 208 -14.18 5.55 -9.58
N GLY A 209 -14.69 6.55 -10.27
CA GLY A 209 -15.76 7.42 -9.80
C GLY A 209 -15.32 8.79 -9.27
N ALA A 210 -14.09 9.24 -9.54
CA ALA A 210 -13.70 10.61 -9.24
C ALA A 210 -14.56 11.61 -10.04
N VAL A 211 -15.21 12.54 -9.36
CA VAL A 211 -16.08 13.56 -9.96
C VAL A 211 -15.27 14.57 -10.76
N HIS A 212 -14.12 14.96 -10.22
CA HIS A 212 -13.19 15.89 -10.86
C HIS A 212 -11.78 15.34 -10.86
N CYS A 213 -11.00 15.73 -11.88
CA CYS A 213 -9.59 15.43 -11.99
C CYS A 213 -8.81 16.72 -12.27
N VAL A 214 -7.75 16.94 -11.51
CA VAL A 214 -6.87 18.09 -11.60
C VAL A 214 -5.49 17.64 -12.08
N ASP A 215 -5.01 18.20 -13.18
CA ASP A 215 -3.64 18.03 -13.64
C ASP A 215 -2.71 18.95 -12.84
N ALA A 216 -1.92 18.38 -11.97
CA ALA A 216 -1.02 19.12 -11.09
C ALA A 216 0.12 19.86 -11.84
N ARG A 217 0.38 19.52 -13.11
CA ARG A 217 1.38 20.23 -13.93
C ARG A 217 0.99 21.66 -14.22
N ALA A 218 -0.31 21.96 -14.22
CA ALA A 218 -0.81 23.33 -14.42
C ALA A 218 -0.52 24.27 -13.24
N GLY A 219 -0.06 23.73 -12.10
CA GLY A 219 0.11 24.49 -10.87
C GLY A 219 -1.21 24.86 -10.20
N GLY A 220 -1.15 25.59 -9.08
CA GLY A 220 -2.34 26.10 -8.40
C GLY A 220 -3.30 25.04 -7.82
N THR A 221 -2.83 23.82 -7.62
CA THR A 221 -3.63 22.63 -7.25
C THR A 221 -4.58 22.89 -6.08
N ALA A 222 -4.10 23.52 -5.00
CA ALA A 222 -4.93 23.84 -3.84
C ALA A 222 -6.08 24.81 -4.17
N GLY A 223 -5.83 25.76 -5.07
CA GLY A 223 -6.84 26.69 -5.57
C GLY A 223 -7.92 25.96 -6.37
N ALA A 224 -7.50 25.11 -7.32
CA ALA A 224 -8.40 24.30 -8.12
C ALA A 224 -9.28 23.38 -7.27
N VAL A 225 -8.70 22.70 -6.27
CA VAL A 225 -9.48 21.87 -5.33
C VAL A 225 -10.53 22.71 -4.60
N ARG A 226 -10.18 23.90 -4.09
CA ARG A 226 -11.15 24.78 -3.40
C ARG A 226 -12.27 25.25 -4.31
N GLU A 227 -11.96 25.60 -5.54
CA GLU A 227 -12.97 26.03 -6.52
C GLU A 227 -13.94 24.90 -6.84
N LEU A 228 -13.43 23.73 -7.21
CA LEU A 228 -14.23 22.56 -7.59
C LEU A 228 -15.10 22.02 -6.44
N THR A 229 -14.70 22.24 -5.19
CA THR A 229 -15.40 21.75 -4.00
C THR A 229 -16.27 22.82 -3.32
N GLY A 230 -16.32 24.03 -3.85
CA GLY A 230 -17.08 25.14 -3.26
C GLY A 230 -16.53 25.57 -1.90
N GLY A 231 -15.20 25.75 -1.79
CA GLY A 231 -14.55 26.28 -0.58
C GLY A 231 -13.51 25.37 0.06
N GLY A 232 -13.28 24.17 -0.46
CA GLY A 232 -12.26 23.23 -0.03
C GLY A 232 -12.80 21.84 0.32
N ALA A 233 -11.91 20.86 0.30
CA ALA A 233 -12.24 19.48 0.63
C ALA A 233 -12.49 19.29 2.13
N HIS A 234 -13.37 18.37 2.51
CA HIS A 234 -13.60 17.97 3.90
C HIS A 234 -12.46 17.06 4.39
N LEU A 235 -12.00 16.18 3.50
CA LEU A 235 -10.88 15.28 3.70
C LEU A 235 -9.90 15.43 2.54
N SER A 236 -8.61 15.46 2.83
CA SER A 236 -7.55 15.46 1.83
C SER A 236 -6.51 14.41 2.18
N LEU A 237 -6.08 13.63 1.19
CA LEU A 237 -5.03 12.62 1.35
C LEU A 237 -3.83 12.98 0.46
N ASP A 238 -2.63 12.93 1.03
CA ASP A 238 -1.40 12.85 0.24
C ASP A 238 -0.98 11.38 0.13
N ALA A 239 -1.19 10.80 -1.04
CA ALA A 239 -0.82 9.43 -1.37
C ALA A 239 0.47 9.33 -2.21
N LEU A 240 1.09 10.49 -2.53
CA LEU A 240 2.35 10.56 -3.26
C LEU A 240 3.56 10.62 -2.31
N GLY A 241 3.54 11.54 -1.35
CA GLY A 241 4.63 11.76 -0.41
C GLY A 241 5.71 12.69 -0.95
N SER A 242 5.37 13.97 -1.16
CA SER A 242 6.37 15.01 -1.39
C SER A 242 6.04 16.26 -0.56
N PRO A 243 7.04 17.10 -0.21
CA PRO A 243 6.77 18.35 0.50
C PRO A 243 5.71 19.23 -0.19
N ALA A 244 5.77 19.31 -1.52
CA ALA A 244 4.83 20.10 -2.30
C ALA A 244 3.40 19.55 -2.27
N THR A 245 3.23 18.22 -2.39
CA THR A 245 1.90 17.60 -2.33
C THR A 245 1.31 17.63 -0.94
N ALA A 246 2.09 17.43 0.11
CA ALA A 246 1.65 17.56 1.49
C ALA A 246 1.14 18.98 1.77
N ALA A 247 1.92 20.00 1.41
CA ALA A 247 1.51 21.40 1.57
C ALA A 247 0.25 21.75 0.76
N ALA A 248 0.17 21.32 -0.51
CA ALA A 248 -0.99 21.56 -1.37
C ALA A 248 -2.24 20.84 -0.86
N SER A 249 -2.10 19.63 -0.34
CA SER A 249 -3.16 18.84 0.27
C SER A 249 -3.78 19.57 1.47
N VAL A 250 -2.95 20.07 2.39
CA VAL A 250 -3.42 20.87 3.54
C VAL A 250 -4.06 22.19 3.07
N ALA A 251 -3.42 22.89 2.13
CA ALA A 251 -3.92 24.17 1.60
C ALA A 251 -5.24 24.05 0.83
N GLY A 252 -5.59 22.89 0.30
CA GLY A 252 -6.84 22.59 -0.40
C GLY A 252 -8.06 22.35 0.52
N LEU A 253 -7.84 22.22 1.82
CA LEU A 253 -8.91 21.94 2.79
C LEU A 253 -9.82 23.15 3.05
N ARG A 254 -11.06 22.86 3.41
CA ARG A 254 -12.01 23.80 4.02
C ARG A 254 -11.74 23.96 5.52
N ARG A 255 -12.42 24.92 6.17
CA ARG A 255 -12.41 25.04 7.64
C ARG A 255 -12.80 23.71 8.29
N ARG A 256 -12.09 23.32 9.35
CA ARG A 256 -12.24 22.05 10.08
C ARG A 256 -12.05 20.81 9.20
N GLY A 257 -11.36 20.97 8.07
CA GLY A 257 -10.99 19.86 7.18
C GLY A 257 -9.89 18.99 7.80
N ARG A 258 -9.80 17.76 7.32
CA ARG A 258 -8.85 16.72 7.79
C ARG A 258 -7.86 16.40 6.68
N HIS A 259 -6.58 16.48 6.98
CA HIS A 259 -5.52 15.98 6.12
C HIS A 259 -5.02 14.65 6.64
N VAL A 260 -4.85 13.65 5.77
CA VAL A 260 -4.21 12.38 6.10
C VAL A 260 -2.97 12.19 5.23
N GLN A 261 -1.80 12.19 5.86
CA GLN A 261 -0.54 11.86 5.21
C GLN A 261 -0.37 10.34 5.15
N VAL A 262 -0.25 9.81 3.95
CA VAL A 262 -0.07 8.38 3.67
C VAL A 262 1.22 8.15 2.89
N GLY A 263 1.49 8.99 1.90
CA GLY A 263 2.71 8.94 1.10
C GLY A 263 3.93 9.19 1.99
N LEU A 264 4.97 8.38 1.79
CA LEU A 264 6.22 8.52 2.54
C LEU A 264 6.89 9.86 2.19
N LEU A 265 7.43 10.52 3.20
CA LEU A 265 8.19 11.76 3.09
C LEU A 265 9.66 11.46 3.48
N PRO A 266 10.43 10.79 2.61
CA PRO A 266 11.81 10.44 2.94
C PRO A 266 12.67 11.71 3.06
N ALA A 267 13.66 11.71 3.96
CA ALA A 267 14.55 12.84 4.20
C ALA A 267 15.24 13.37 2.93
N VAL A 268 15.49 12.49 1.96
CA VAL A 268 16.06 12.85 0.64
C VAL A 268 15.15 13.78 -0.18
N ALA A 269 13.85 13.84 0.13
CA ALA A 269 12.91 14.74 -0.54
C ALA A 269 12.96 16.19 0.00
N GLY A 270 13.73 16.44 1.07
CA GLY A 270 13.84 17.72 1.76
C GLY A 270 12.83 17.88 2.90
N GLU A 271 12.89 19.03 3.55
CA GLU A 271 11.97 19.36 4.65
C GLU A 271 10.53 19.59 4.16
N THR A 272 9.57 19.05 4.90
CA THR A 272 8.14 19.26 4.62
C THR A 272 7.64 20.44 5.46
N VAL A 273 7.32 21.53 4.80
CA VAL A 273 6.73 22.72 5.43
C VAL A 273 5.22 22.72 5.18
N LEU A 274 4.45 22.68 6.26
CA LEU A 274 2.98 22.79 6.20
C LEU A 274 2.54 24.22 6.50
N PRO A 275 1.41 24.70 5.93
CA PRO A 275 0.87 26.03 6.19
C PRO A 275 0.23 26.09 7.59
N MET A 276 1.05 26.14 8.65
CA MET A 276 0.60 26.02 10.04
C MET A 276 -0.30 27.18 10.49
N GLU A 277 -0.14 28.39 9.94
CA GLU A 277 -1.06 29.50 10.15
C GLU A 277 -2.49 29.16 9.72
N ARG A 278 -2.62 28.38 8.63
CA ARG A 278 -3.91 27.89 8.15
C ARG A 278 -4.45 26.76 9.01
N VAL A 279 -3.56 25.84 9.46
CA VAL A 279 -3.95 24.76 10.39
C VAL A 279 -4.57 25.36 11.64
N ILE A 280 -3.94 26.36 12.23
CA ILE A 280 -4.43 27.06 13.42
C ILE A 280 -5.71 27.86 13.11
N GLY A 281 -5.66 28.75 12.11
CA GLY A 281 -6.75 29.69 11.82
C GLY A 281 -8.03 29.04 11.30
N TRP A 282 -7.96 27.80 10.81
CA TRP A 282 -9.08 27.04 10.27
C TRP A 282 -9.40 25.78 11.07
N GLU A 283 -8.73 25.55 12.18
CA GLU A 283 -8.85 24.34 13.03
C GLU A 283 -8.76 23.06 12.21
N LEU A 284 -7.71 22.94 11.38
CA LEU A 284 -7.50 21.74 10.55
C LEU A 284 -6.92 20.62 11.40
N GLU A 285 -7.28 19.39 11.07
CA GLU A 285 -6.62 18.20 11.60
C GLU A 285 -5.53 17.73 10.62
N VAL A 286 -4.34 17.45 11.13
CA VAL A 286 -3.24 16.82 10.36
C VAL A 286 -2.92 15.47 10.99
N LEU A 287 -3.13 14.41 10.22
CA LEU A 287 -3.10 13.04 10.70
C LEU A 287 -2.13 12.20 9.86
N GLY A 288 -1.39 11.29 10.50
CA GLY A 288 -0.67 10.22 9.83
C GLY A 288 -1.50 8.95 9.70
N SER A 289 -1.26 8.15 8.65
CA SER A 289 -1.81 6.81 8.51
C SER A 289 -0.76 5.86 7.96
N HIS A 290 -0.56 4.71 8.62
CA HIS A 290 0.43 3.70 8.27
C HIS A 290 -0.18 2.31 8.30
N GLY A 291 -0.32 1.67 7.16
CA GLY A 291 -0.84 0.30 7.06
C GLY A 291 -2.24 0.10 7.64
N MET A 292 -2.56 -1.15 7.90
CA MET A 292 -3.76 -1.60 8.60
C MET A 292 -3.48 -2.91 9.32
N ALA A 293 -3.93 -3.05 10.55
CA ALA A 293 -3.76 -4.27 11.34
C ALA A 293 -4.58 -5.44 10.76
N ALA A 294 -4.06 -6.67 10.87
CA ALA A 294 -4.71 -7.87 10.32
C ALA A 294 -6.15 -8.05 10.84
N HIS A 295 -6.40 -7.77 12.14
CA HIS A 295 -7.72 -7.88 12.74
C HIS A 295 -8.78 -6.92 12.14
N ALA A 296 -8.35 -5.86 11.45
CA ALA A 296 -9.25 -4.91 10.79
C ALA A 296 -9.63 -5.31 9.36
N TYR A 297 -8.97 -6.34 8.78
CA TYR A 297 -9.24 -6.81 7.41
C TYR A 297 -10.66 -7.35 7.20
N PRO A 298 -11.32 -8.04 8.16
CA PRO A 298 -12.64 -8.61 7.92
C PRO A 298 -13.67 -7.60 7.40
N ALA A 299 -13.66 -6.37 7.92
CA ALA A 299 -14.59 -5.32 7.46
C ALA A 299 -14.33 -4.91 5.99
N MET A 300 -13.06 -4.77 5.61
CA MET A 300 -12.67 -4.49 4.23
C MET A 300 -12.99 -5.66 3.30
N MET A 301 -12.68 -6.90 3.73
CA MET A 301 -12.94 -8.12 2.96
C MET A 301 -14.43 -8.34 2.69
N GLU A 302 -15.30 -7.98 3.62
CA GLU A 302 -16.75 -8.06 3.42
C GLU A 302 -17.22 -7.11 2.31
N LEU A 303 -16.69 -5.88 2.24
CA LEU A 303 -16.97 -4.94 1.16
C LEU A 303 -16.42 -5.42 -0.19
N VAL A 304 -15.28 -6.11 -0.19
CA VAL A 304 -14.74 -6.75 -1.40
C VAL A 304 -15.64 -7.91 -1.83
N ARG A 305 -16.04 -8.78 -0.90
CA ARG A 305 -16.90 -9.94 -1.15
C ARG A 305 -18.29 -9.53 -1.67
N SER A 306 -18.86 -8.46 -1.13
CA SER A 306 -20.15 -7.91 -1.61
C SER A 306 -20.06 -7.18 -2.96
N GLY A 307 -18.84 -6.94 -3.48
CA GLY A 307 -18.62 -6.19 -4.72
C GLY A 307 -18.72 -4.67 -4.55
N ALA A 308 -18.91 -4.17 -3.33
CA ALA A 308 -18.88 -2.72 -3.04
C ALA A 308 -17.48 -2.11 -3.25
N LEU A 309 -16.44 -2.91 -3.02
CA LEU A 309 -15.06 -2.58 -3.36
C LEU A 309 -14.53 -3.56 -4.40
N ARG A 310 -13.88 -3.05 -5.44
CA ARG A 310 -13.40 -3.83 -6.59
C ARG A 310 -11.87 -3.66 -6.77
N PRO A 311 -11.05 -4.14 -5.79
CA PRO A 311 -9.59 -4.05 -5.87
C PRO A 311 -9.01 -4.78 -7.08
N ASP A 312 -9.71 -5.77 -7.64
CA ASP A 312 -9.36 -6.43 -8.89
C ASP A 312 -9.18 -5.46 -10.06
N ARG A 313 -9.96 -4.38 -10.12
CA ARG A 313 -9.85 -3.34 -11.17
C ARG A 313 -8.56 -2.51 -11.08
N LEU A 314 -7.86 -2.55 -9.96
CA LEU A 314 -6.55 -1.90 -9.81
C LEU A 314 -5.44 -2.67 -10.54
N VAL A 315 -5.58 -3.99 -10.67
CA VAL A 315 -4.58 -4.85 -11.31
C VAL A 315 -4.67 -4.66 -12.83
N THR A 316 -3.69 -3.97 -13.40
CA THR A 316 -3.65 -3.65 -14.83
C THR A 316 -2.60 -4.45 -15.59
N SER A 317 -1.70 -5.12 -14.87
CA SER A 317 -0.63 -5.93 -15.48
C SER A 317 -0.24 -7.08 -14.56
N THR A 318 0.10 -8.22 -15.16
CA THR A 318 0.73 -9.35 -14.49
C THR A 318 2.02 -9.73 -15.21
N ILE A 319 3.08 -10.03 -14.46
CA ILE A 319 4.39 -10.41 -14.98
C ILE A 319 4.94 -11.65 -14.27
N ALA A 320 5.80 -12.40 -14.94
CA ALA A 320 6.56 -13.47 -14.30
C ALA A 320 7.69 -12.93 -13.43
N LEU A 321 8.23 -13.77 -12.53
CA LEU A 321 9.33 -13.39 -11.62
C LEU A 321 10.56 -12.87 -12.39
N ASP A 322 10.86 -13.44 -13.55
CA ASP A 322 12.00 -13.05 -14.39
C ASP A 322 11.91 -11.61 -14.90
N ALA A 323 10.72 -11.06 -15.05
CA ALA A 323 10.51 -9.68 -15.46
C ALA A 323 10.56 -8.67 -14.30
N ALA A 324 10.50 -9.16 -13.06
CA ALA A 324 10.42 -8.30 -11.87
C ALA A 324 11.66 -7.39 -11.69
N PRO A 325 12.92 -7.80 -11.93
CA PRO A 325 14.07 -6.92 -11.83
C PRO A 325 13.97 -5.69 -12.76
N ALA A 326 13.59 -5.90 -14.01
CA ALA A 326 13.44 -4.80 -14.97
C ALA A 326 12.25 -3.90 -14.62
N ALA A 327 11.14 -4.48 -14.17
CA ALA A 327 9.97 -3.74 -13.74
C ALA A 327 10.24 -2.88 -12.50
N LEU A 328 11.01 -3.40 -11.52
CA LEU A 328 11.44 -2.66 -10.35
C LEU A 328 12.30 -1.44 -10.74
N ALA A 329 13.29 -1.63 -11.60
CA ALA A 329 14.15 -0.56 -12.07
C ALA A 329 13.36 0.53 -12.85
N ALA A 330 12.39 0.13 -13.66
CA ALA A 330 11.57 1.04 -14.47
C ALA A 330 10.65 1.94 -13.62
N MET A 331 10.31 1.57 -12.38
CA MET A 331 9.44 2.37 -11.51
C MET A 331 9.98 3.79 -11.22
N GLY A 332 11.29 3.98 -11.34
CA GLY A 332 11.93 5.31 -11.16
C GLY A 332 11.62 6.29 -12.29
N THR A 333 11.45 5.80 -13.51
CA THR A 333 11.37 6.62 -14.73
C THR A 333 10.01 6.54 -15.43
N ALA A 334 9.30 5.44 -15.30
CA ALA A 334 8.03 5.20 -15.97
C ALA A 334 7.03 4.56 -14.99
N PRO A 335 6.36 5.36 -14.15
CA PRO A 335 5.33 4.82 -13.27
C PRO A 335 4.23 4.18 -14.12
N GLY A 336 3.94 2.90 -13.84
CA GLY A 336 2.91 2.14 -14.55
C GLY A 336 1.50 2.71 -14.32
N ARG A 337 0.56 2.38 -15.20
CA ARG A 337 -0.88 2.63 -14.98
C ARG A 337 -1.40 1.55 -14.03
N GLY A 338 -1.99 1.93 -12.90
CA GLY A 338 -2.57 0.99 -11.92
C GLY A 338 -1.52 0.16 -11.17
N VAL A 339 -1.79 -1.13 -11.00
CA VAL A 339 -1.00 -2.07 -10.19
C VAL A 339 -0.46 -3.20 -11.05
N THR A 340 0.84 -3.46 -10.94
CA THR A 340 1.48 -4.66 -11.51
C THR A 340 1.61 -5.74 -10.45
N ILE A 341 1.22 -6.96 -10.80
CA ILE A 341 1.36 -8.17 -9.96
C ILE A 341 2.41 -9.09 -10.58
N ILE A 342 3.32 -9.58 -9.77
CA ILE A 342 4.29 -10.60 -10.09
C ILE A 342 3.71 -11.97 -9.72
N LEU A 343 3.83 -12.94 -10.59
CA LEU A 343 3.41 -14.34 -10.39
C LEU A 343 4.67 -15.23 -10.29
N PRO A 344 5.19 -15.53 -9.08
CA PRO A 344 6.48 -16.22 -8.94
C PRO A 344 6.49 -17.67 -9.46
N GLY A 345 5.31 -18.31 -9.53
CA GLY A 345 5.14 -19.66 -10.06
C GLY A 345 4.92 -19.73 -11.56
N ALA A 346 4.70 -18.61 -12.25
CA ALA A 346 4.51 -18.60 -13.69
C ALA A 346 5.85 -18.77 -14.40
N SER A 347 5.92 -19.73 -15.34
CA SER A 347 7.03 -19.84 -16.28
C SER A 347 7.01 -18.64 -17.23
N ALA A 348 8.17 -18.08 -17.57
CA ALA A 348 8.26 -17.13 -18.67
C ALA A 348 7.63 -17.79 -19.92
N GLN A 349 6.60 -17.21 -20.48
CA GLN A 349 6.17 -17.60 -21.82
C GLN A 349 7.29 -17.20 -22.78
N VAL A 350 7.92 -18.21 -23.37
CA VAL A 350 8.97 -18.07 -24.42
C VAL A 350 8.35 -17.47 -25.66
#